data_0fdf74ee35ccbd383f0748c55c6bdbff
#
_entry.id   0fdf74ee35ccbd383f0748c55c6bdbff
#
_cell.length_a   1.000
_cell.length_b   1.000
_cell.length_c   1.000
_cell.angle_alpha   90.00
_cell.angle_beta   90.00
_cell.angle_gamma   90.00
#
_symmetry.space_group_name_H-M   'P 1'
#
loop_
_entity.id
_entity.type
_entity.pdbx_description
1 polymer ?
#
loop_
_entity_poly.entity_id
_entity_poly.type
_entity_poly.pdbx_seq_one_letter_code
_entity_poly.pdbx_strand_id
1 'polypeptide(L)'
;MNATTSLAALAFAVLLAGQAAAQSETTTLPNGMDITPDYQEYGRWYNAEGIPTYKFDDEGAIDFATFNGYRRYSAECHVCHGPDGEGSTYAPALKESVLRMDYYDFQQVVASGKQEVNTAQNQVMPAFGTNKNVWCYIDDIYAYLLARGTDDLPRGRPAKKGPKSDEFREQEDSCMSM
;
A
#
# COMPACT_ATOMS: atom_id res chain seq x y z
N MET A 1 76.56 -27.13 -8.38
CA MET A 1 76.12 -25.72 -8.38
C MET A 1 74.76 -25.69 -9.05
N ASN A 2 73.68 -25.88 -8.26
CA ASN A 2 72.31 -25.91 -8.78
C ASN A 2 71.53 -24.80 -8.08
N ALA A 3 71.14 -23.81 -8.89
CA ALA A 3 70.27 -22.71 -8.45
C ALA A 3 68.81 -23.15 -8.59
N THR A 4 68.08 -23.21 -7.49
CA THR A 4 66.62 -23.45 -7.49
C THR A 4 65.91 -22.09 -7.41
N THR A 5 65.24 -21.70 -8.49
CA THR A 5 64.39 -20.56 -8.58
C THR A 5 63.00 -20.88 -8.05
N SER A 6 62.62 -20.29 -6.94
CA SER A 6 61.24 -20.38 -6.38
C SER A 6 60.35 -19.36 -7.08
N LEU A 7 59.30 -19.83 -7.79
CA LEU A 7 58.21 -18.99 -8.26
C LEU A 7 57.20 -18.82 -7.12
N ALA A 8 57.03 -17.58 -6.68
CA ALA A 8 55.94 -17.18 -5.78
C ALA A 8 54.71 -16.89 -6.63
N ALA A 9 53.67 -17.71 -6.49
CA ALA A 9 52.37 -17.48 -7.08
C ALA A 9 51.57 -16.49 -6.24
N LEU A 10 51.34 -15.27 -6.74
CA LEU A 10 50.41 -14.30 -6.16
C LEU A 10 48.98 -14.70 -6.56
N ALA A 11 48.21 -15.18 -5.59
CA ALA A 11 46.78 -15.40 -5.74
C ALA A 11 46.04 -14.04 -5.60
N PHE A 12 45.50 -13.56 -6.71
CA PHE A 12 44.63 -12.39 -6.74
C PHE A 12 43.23 -12.84 -6.32
N ALA A 13 42.82 -12.57 -5.08
CA ALA A 13 41.46 -12.75 -4.64
C ALA A 13 40.61 -11.57 -5.16
N VAL A 14 39.81 -11.83 -6.19
CA VAL A 14 38.80 -10.88 -6.69
C VAL A 14 37.60 -10.94 -5.72
N LEU A 15 37.50 -9.93 -4.86
CA LEU A 15 36.30 -9.66 -4.08
C LEU A 15 35.20 -9.17 -5.03
N LEU A 16 34.29 -10.06 -5.38
CA LEU A 16 33.00 -9.71 -5.98
C LEU A 16 32.16 -9.01 -4.90
N ALA A 17 32.26 -7.70 -4.81
CA ALA A 17 31.28 -6.89 -4.10
C ALA A 17 29.96 -7.01 -4.86
N GLY A 18 29.05 -7.81 -4.34
CA GLY A 18 27.67 -7.86 -4.80
C GLY A 18 27.04 -6.48 -4.57
N GLN A 19 26.84 -5.74 -5.65
CA GLN A 19 26.00 -4.57 -5.64
C GLN A 19 24.56 -5.07 -5.41
N ALA A 20 24.05 -4.90 -4.21
CA ALA A 20 22.62 -4.92 -3.98
C ALA A 20 22.06 -3.78 -4.82
N ALA A 21 21.39 -4.12 -5.92
CA ALA A 21 20.60 -3.17 -6.67
C ALA A 21 19.55 -2.64 -5.68
N ALA A 22 19.69 -1.39 -5.25
CA ALA A 22 18.60 -0.67 -4.61
C ALA A 22 17.45 -0.69 -5.62
N GLN A 23 16.38 -1.42 -5.29
CA GLN A 23 15.14 -1.34 -6.04
C GLN A 23 14.71 0.12 -5.97
N SER A 24 14.67 0.78 -7.10
CA SER A 24 14.10 2.12 -7.22
C SER A 24 12.62 1.97 -6.87
N GLU A 25 12.27 2.36 -5.66
CA GLU A 25 10.87 2.49 -5.26
C GLU A 25 10.20 3.39 -6.28
N THR A 26 9.18 2.86 -6.94
CA THR A 26 8.39 3.65 -7.90
C THR A 26 7.55 4.63 -7.07
N THR A 27 8.06 5.82 -6.88
CA THR A 27 7.39 6.88 -6.11
C THR A 27 6.33 7.61 -6.91
N THR A 28 6.30 7.44 -8.23
CA THR A 28 5.34 8.08 -9.14
C THR A 28 4.47 7.04 -9.82
N LEU A 29 3.16 7.19 -9.66
CA LEU A 29 2.15 6.30 -10.24
C LEU A 29 1.92 6.57 -11.74
N PRO A 30 1.25 5.66 -12.47
CA PRO A 30 0.91 5.85 -13.88
C PRO A 30 0.04 7.09 -14.16
N ASN A 31 -0.74 7.56 -13.18
CA ASN A 31 -1.52 8.80 -13.26
C ASN A 31 -0.69 10.07 -13.00
N GLY A 32 0.62 9.93 -12.73
CA GLY A 32 1.54 11.04 -12.45
C GLY A 32 1.60 11.47 -10.98
N MET A 33 0.85 10.83 -10.09
CA MET A 33 0.86 11.15 -8.67
C MET A 33 2.15 10.64 -8.01
N ASP A 34 2.81 11.50 -7.25
CA ASP A 34 3.91 11.13 -6.36
C ASP A 34 3.34 10.56 -5.06
N ILE A 35 3.75 9.35 -4.70
CA ILE A 35 3.33 8.67 -3.47
C ILE A 35 4.42 8.65 -2.39
N THR A 36 5.50 9.41 -2.59
CA THR A 36 6.58 9.52 -1.59
C THR A 36 6.03 10.03 -0.27
N PRO A 37 6.20 9.30 0.85
CA PRO A 37 5.73 9.75 2.15
C PRO A 37 6.55 10.97 2.62
N ASP A 38 5.88 12.11 2.83
CA ASP A 38 6.49 13.39 3.21
C ASP A 38 6.28 13.69 4.70
N TYR A 39 5.04 13.61 5.18
CA TYR A 39 4.72 13.92 6.57
C TYR A 39 3.73 12.92 7.19
N GLN A 40 3.64 12.98 8.52
CA GLN A 40 2.69 12.16 9.28
C GLN A 40 1.68 13.05 10.01
N GLU A 41 0.40 12.69 9.91
CA GLU A 41 -0.67 13.32 10.66
C GLU A 41 -1.62 12.25 11.20
N TYR A 42 -2.00 12.35 12.46
CA TYR A 42 -2.86 11.37 13.17
C TYR A 42 -2.40 9.91 12.98
N GLY A 43 -1.07 9.70 12.93
CA GLY A 43 -0.49 8.36 12.76
C GLY A 43 -0.61 7.78 11.34
N ARG A 44 -0.93 8.60 10.34
CA ARG A 44 -1.03 8.27 8.91
C ARG A 44 0.04 9.00 8.12
N TRP A 45 0.56 8.38 7.08
CA TRP A 45 1.51 9.01 6.17
C TRP A 45 0.79 9.64 4.99
N TYR A 46 1.26 10.82 4.60
CA TYR A 46 0.78 11.59 3.46
C TYR A 46 1.95 12.03 2.58
N ASN A 47 1.70 12.17 1.28
CA ASN A 47 2.64 12.81 0.37
C ASN A 47 2.61 14.35 0.55
N ALA A 48 3.46 15.06 -0.21
CA ALA A 48 3.54 16.53 -0.15
C ALA A 48 2.22 17.24 -0.53
N GLU A 49 1.32 16.57 -1.25
CA GLU A 49 0.01 17.09 -1.67
C GLU A 49 -1.11 16.75 -0.69
N GLY A 50 -0.82 16.06 0.41
CA GLY A 50 -1.81 15.64 1.40
C GLY A 50 -2.61 14.40 1.01
N ILE A 51 -2.12 13.62 0.06
CA ILE A 51 -2.73 12.35 -0.33
C ILE A 51 -2.19 11.23 0.56
N PRO A 52 -3.06 10.35 1.10
CA PRO A 52 -2.62 9.23 1.92
C PRO A 52 -1.66 8.30 1.17
N THR A 53 -0.61 7.91 1.83
CA THR A 53 0.39 6.97 1.33
C THR A 53 0.80 5.98 2.42
N TYR A 54 1.77 5.13 2.14
CA TYR A 54 2.27 4.12 3.07
C TYR A 54 3.78 4.29 3.29
N LYS A 55 4.26 3.74 4.40
CA LYS A 55 5.68 3.72 4.70
C LYS A 55 6.10 2.41 5.35
N PHE A 56 7.24 1.88 4.91
CA PHE A 56 7.94 0.82 5.62
C PHE A 56 9.02 1.42 6.51
N ASP A 57 9.26 0.82 7.66
CA ASP A 57 10.42 1.12 8.48
C ASP A 57 11.66 0.34 8.02
N ASP A 58 12.80 0.62 8.63
CA ASP A 58 14.08 -0.01 8.28
C ASP A 58 14.10 -1.54 8.53
N GLU A 59 13.15 -2.07 9.30
CA GLU A 59 12.99 -3.49 9.59
C GLU A 59 11.97 -4.17 8.65
N GLY A 60 11.41 -3.41 7.72
CA GLY A 60 10.41 -3.85 6.75
C GLY A 60 9.02 -4.04 7.36
N ALA A 61 8.70 -3.36 8.48
CA ALA A 61 7.35 -3.31 9.00
C ALA A 61 6.57 -2.18 8.31
N ILE A 62 5.37 -2.49 7.83
CA ILE A 62 4.47 -1.48 7.28
C ILE A 62 3.90 -0.61 8.41
N ASP A 63 3.66 0.67 8.18
CA ASP A 63 3.02 1.55 9.14
C ASP A 63 1.65 1.00 9.61
N PHE A 64 1.24 1.46 10.82
CA PHE A 64 0.02 0.92 11.43
C PHE A 64 -1.24 1.25 10.64
N ALA A 65 -1.35 2.45 10.05
CA ALA A 65 -2.52 2.87 9.30
C ALA A 65 -2.72 1.98 8.06
N THR A 66 -1.67 1.74 7.30
CA THR A 66 -1.70 0.83 6.14
C THR A 66 -2.04 -0.61 6.55
N PHE A 67 -1.49 -1.12 7.66
CA PHE A 67 -1.91 -2.42 8.20
C PHE A 67 -3.39 -2.42 8.62
N ASN A 68 -3.89 -1.33 9.20
CA ASN A 68 -5.30 -1.21 9.54
C ASN A 68 -6.17 -1.18 8.26
N GLY A 69 -5.71 -0.53 7.19
CA GLY A 69 -6.33 -0.57 5.87
C GLY A 69 -6.52 -1.99 5.34
N TYR A 70 -5.51 -2.86 5.47
CA TYR A 70 -5.66 -4.29 5.19
C TYR A 70 -6.83 -4.91 5.96
N ARG A 71 -6.96 -4.62 7.26
CA ARG A 71 -8.03 -5.18 8.10
C ARG A 71 -9.41 -4.68 7.66
N ARG A 72 -9.53 -3.37 7.38
CA ARG A 72 -10.78 -2.76 6.94
C ARG A 72 -11.19 -3.23 5.55
N TYR A 73 -10.25 -3.27 4.63
CA TYR A 73 -10.46 -3.87 3.31
C TYR A 73 -10.97 -5.31 3.40
N SER A 74 -10.32 -6.14 4.22
CA SER A 74 -10.68 -7.54 4.39
C SER A 74 -12.08 -7.73 5.00
N ALA A 75 -12.56 -6.77 5.79
CA ALA A 75 -13.88 -6.83 6.42
C ALA A 75 -15.00 -6.33 5.48
N GLU A 76 -14.76 -5.27 4.71
CA GLU A 76 -15.80 -4.50 4.05
C GLU A 76 -15.78 -4.61 2.52
N CYS A 77 -14.60 -4.82 1.91
CA CYS A 77 -14.40 -4.74 0.46
C CYS A 77 -14.12 -6.10 -0.21
N HIS A 78 -13.49 -7.00 0.53
CA HIS A 78 -12.98 -8.29 0.06
C HIS A 78 -14.05 -9.15 -0.64
N VAL A 79 -15.28 -9.17 -0.12
CA VAL A 79 -16.36 -10.03 -0.64
C VAL A 79 -16.64 -9.78 -2.12
N CYS A 80 -16.57 -8.52 -2.54
CA CYS A 80 -16.79 -8.13 -3.94
C CYS A 80 -15.48 -8.01 -4.73
N HIS A 81 -14.48 -7.32 -4.16
CA HIS A 81 -13.25 -6.97 -4.84
C HIS A 81 -12.14 -8.03 -4.71
N GLY A 82 -12.45 -9.21 -4.17
CA GLY A 82 -11.52 -10.33 -4.03
C GLY A 82 -10.46 -10.11 -2.94
N PRO A 83 -9.68 -11.15 -2.62
CA PRO A 83 -8.57 -11.03 -1.69
C PRO A 83 -7.52 -10.06 -2.22
N ASP A 84 -6.94 -9.28 -1.32
CA ASP A 84 -5.79 -8.41 -1.60
C ASP A 84 -6.01 -7.36 -2.71
N GLY A 85 -7.25 -7.02 -3.02
CA GLY A 85 -7.56 -6.07 -4.09
C GLY A 85 -7.42 -6.61 -5.51
N GLU A 86 -7.30 -7.92 -5.68
CA GLU A 86 -7.04 -8.57 -6.98
C GLU A 86 -8.27 -8.59 -7.91
N GLY A 87 -9.44 -8.17 -7.41
CA GLY A 87 -10.68 -8.25 -8.17
C GLY A 87 -11.36 -9.62 -8.10
N SER A 88 -12.55 -9.69 -8.65
CA SER A 88 -13.35 -10.90 -8.77
C SER A 88 -14.24 -10.86 -10.01
N THR A 89 -15.11 -11.86 -10.17
CA THR A 89 -16.16 -11.82 -11.20
C THR A 89 -17.24 -10.77 -10.94
N TYR A 90 -17.29 -10.22 -9.72
CA TYR A 90 -18.32 -9.24 -9.30
C TYR A 90 -17.82 -7.79 -9.35
N ALA A 91 -16.52 -7.56 -9.18
CA ALA A 91 -15.98 -6.22 -9.06
C ALA A 91 -14.51 -6.15 -9.51
N PRO A 92 -14.05 -4.99 -10.01
CA PRO A 92 -12.69 -4.82 -10.53
C PRO A 92 -11.61 -4.97 -9.48
N ALA A 93 -10.36 -5.17 -9.96
CA ALA A 93 -9.16 -5.15 -9.14
C ALA A 93 -8.90 -3.73 -8.61
N LEU A 94 -9.07 -3.52 -7.30
CA LEU A 94 -8.87 -2.20 -6.69
C LEU A 94 -7.40 -1.80 -6.63
N LYS A 95 -6.49 -2.75 -6.48
CA LYS A 95 -5.05 -2.49 -6.51
C LYS A 95 -4.59 -1.84 -7.84
N GLU A 96 -5.26 -2.14 -8.95
CA GLU A 96 -4.99 -1.50 -10.24
C GLU A 96 -5.76 -0.19 -10.42
N SER A 97 -6.96 -0.12 -9.84
CA SER A 97 -7.79 1.07 -9.93
C SER A 97 -7.16 2.27 -9.27
N VAL A 98 -6.59 2.11 -8.07
CA VAL A 98 -5.95 3.20 -7.31
C VAL A 98 -4.69 3.76 -7.97
N LEU A 99 -4.02 3.01 -8.86
CA LEU A 99 -2.86 3.50 -9.61
C LEU A 99 -3.23 4.50 -10.72
N ARG A 100 -4.50 4.56 -11.10
CA ARG A 100 -5.01 5.37 -12.21
C ARG A 100 -6.06 6.38 -11.80
N MET A 101 -6.69 6.16 -10.65
CA MET A 101 -7.76 6.98 -10.11
C MET A 101 -7.17 8.07 -9.20
N ASP A 102 -7.72 9.26 -9.25
CA ASP A 102 -7.47 10.29 -8.25
C ASP A 102 -8.01 9.88 -6.87
N TYR A 103 -7.35 10.31 -5.80
CA TYR A 103 -7.77 9.97 -4.44
C TYR A 103 -9.18 10.49 -4.11
N TYR A 104 -9.52 11.68 -4.56
CA TYR A 104 -10.84 12.25 -4.31
C TYR A 104 -11.93 11.54 -5.11
N ASP A 105 -11.62 11.08 -6.33
CA ASP A 105 -12.50 10.22 -7.11
C ASP A 105 -12.71 8.86 -6.40
N PHE A 106 -11.64 8.30 -5.82
CA PHE A 106 -11.76 7.10 -5.00
C PHE A 106 -12.69 7.31 -3.80
N GLN A 107 -12.52 8.41 -3.06
CA GLN A 107 -13.39 8.76 -1.94
C GLN A 107 -14.84 8.92 -2.41
N GLN A 108 -15.08 9.61 -3.52
CA GLN A 108 -16.42 9.83 -4.06
C GLN A 108 -17.10 8.51 -4.42
N VAL A 109 -16.39 7.62 -5.10
CA VAL A 109 -16.93 6.31 -5.48
C VAL A 109 -17.26 5.48 -4.24
N VAL A 110 -16.39 5.46 -3.22
CA VAL A 110 -16.66 4.74 -1.98
C VAL A 110 -17.83 5.34 -1.21
N ALA A 111 -17.89 6.67 -1.11
CA ALA A 111 -18.96 7.35 -0.39
C ALA A 111 -20.34 7.15 -1.03
N SER A 112 -20.42 7.30 -2.35
CA SER A 112 -21.68 7.33 -3.11
C SER A 112 -22.09 5.96 -3.65
N GLY A 113 -21.15 5.01 -3.72
CA GLY A 113 -21.32 3.76 -4.45
C GLY A 113 -21.28 3.98 -5.98
N LYS A 114 -21.44 2.90 -6.71
CA LYS A 114 -21.47 2.93 -8.16
C LYS A 114 -22.50 1.95 -8.68
N GLN A 115 -23.26 2.33 -9.71
CA GLN A 115 -24.21 1.47 -10.39
C GLN A 115 -23.90 1.46 -11.88
N GLU A 116 -23.61 0.27 -12.40
CA GLU A 116 -23.51 0.01 -13.84
C GLU A 116 -24.52 -1.09 -14.20
N VAL A 117 -25.75 -0.67 -14.48
CA VAL A 117 -26.84 -1.56 -14.83
C VAL A 117 -27.18 -1.35 -16.29
N ASN A 118 -26.85 -2.33 -17.13
CA ASN A 118 -27.22 -2.39 -18.54
C ASN A 118 -27.55 -3.84 -18.95
N THR A 119 -27.86 -4.08 -20.21
CA THR A 119 -28.24 -5.42 -20.69
C THR A 119 -27.13 -6.47 -20.58
N ALA A 120 -25.90 -6.06 -20.43
CA ALA A 120 -24.73 -6.94 -20.32
C ALA A 120 -24.10 -6.98 -18.90
N GLN A 121 -24.38 -5.99 -18.06
CA GLN A 121 -23.77 -5.85 -16.73
C GLN A 121 -24.80 -5.40 -15.70
N ASN A 122 -24.77 -6.04 -14.55
CA ASN A 122 -25.54 -5.65 -13.37
C ASN A 122 -24.58 -5.57 -12.20
N GLN A 123 -23.77 -4.51 -12.17
CA GLN A 123 -22.77 -4.28 -11.13
C GLN A 123 -23.22 -3.13 -10.23
N VAL A 124 -23.35 -3.42 -8.96
CA VAL A 124 -23.74 -2.44 -7.93
C VAL A 124 -22.74 -2.47 -6.81
N MET A 125 -22.02 -1.36 -6.62
CA MET A 125 -21.22 -1.09 -5.44
C MET A 125 -22.09 -0.28 -4.47
N PRO A 126 -22.35 -0.74 -3.25
CA PRO A 126 -23.11 0.03 -2.27
C PRO A 126 -22.37 1.31 -1.84
N ALA A 127 -23.13 2.30 -1.36
CA ALA A 127 -22.57 3.51 -0.78
C ALA A 127 -22.09 3.26 0.65
N PHE A 128 -20.86 3.68 0.97
CA PHE A 128 -20.24 3.50 2.28
C PHE A 128 -20.01 4.82 3.04
N GLY A 129 -20.44 5.96 2.53
CA GLY A 129 -20.21 7.28 3.14
C GLY A 129 -20.75 7.42 4.59
N THR A 130 -21.72 6.60 4.98
CA THR A 130 -22.27 6.55 6.35
C THR A 130 -21.78 5.35 7.16
N ASN A 131 -21.01 4.45 6.55
CA ASN A 131 -20.43 3.31 7.25
C ASN A 131 -19.13 3.74 7.93
N LYS A 132 -19.15 3.93 9.25
CA LYS A 132 -17.96 4.35 10.01
C LYS A 132 -16.79 3.36 9.92
N ASN A 133 -17.03 2.06 9.75
CA ASN A 133 -15.97 1.08 9.54
C ASN A 133 -15.22 1.25 8.22
N VAL A 134 -15.79 2.00 7.29
CA VAL A 134 -15.15 2.39 6.03
C VAL A 134 -14.69 3.84 6.11
N TRP A 135 -15.61 4.77 6.41
CA TRP A 135 -15.36 6.19 6.24
C TRP A 135 -14.30 6.73 7.21
N CYS A 136 -14.27 6.28 8.47
CA CYS A 136 -13.24 6.65 9.44
C CYS A 136 -11.85 6.09 9.10
N TYR A 137 -11.75 5.20 8.13
CA TYR A 137 -10.52 4.50 7.74
C TYR A 137 -10.28 4.53 6.23
N ILE A 138 -10.90 5.50 5.53
CA ILE A 138 -10.81 5.58 4.09
C ILE A 138 -9.37 5.78 3.62
N ASP A 139 -8.60 6.61 4.34
CA ASP A 139 -7.18 6.86 4.09
C ASP A 139 -6.35 5.59 4.28
N ASP A 140 -6.64 4.84 5.36
CA ASP A 140 -5.97 3.57 5.66
C ASP A 140 -6.20 2.54 4.54
N ILE A 141 -7.46 2.43 4.07
CA ILE A 141 -7.84 1.51 2.98
C ILE A 141 -7.13 1.92 1.68
N TYR A 142 -7.09 3.22 1.38
CA TYR A 142 -6.41 3.74 0.19
C TYR A 142 -4.91 3.45 0.23
N ALA A 143 -4.22 3.77 1.34
CA ALA A 143 -2.80 3.48 1.54
C ALA A 143 -2.48 1.98 1.39
N TYR A 144 -3.35 1.11 1.94
CA TYR A 144 -3.21 -0.34 1.75
C TYR A 144 -3.31 -0.73 0.27
N LEU A 145 -4.32 -0.23 -0.45
CA LEU A 145 -4.50 -0.55 -1.85
C LEU A 145 -3.35 -0.02 -2.72
N LEU A 146 -2.79 1.16 -2.39
CA LEU A 146 -1.58 1.68 -3.04
C LEU A 146 -0.40 0.73 -2.85
N ALA A 147 -0.11 0.33 -1.61
CA ALA A 147 0.99 -0.59 -1.31
C ALA A 147 0.82 -1.95 -2.01
N ARG A 148 -0.43 -2.38 -2.25
CA ARG A 148 -0.75 -3.56 -3.06
C ARG A 148 -0.56 -3.31 -4.55
N GLY A 149 -0.93 -2.12 -5.01
CA GLY A 149 -0.88 -1.74 -6.43
C GLY A 149 0.54 -1.56 -6.94
N THR A 150 1.44 -1.06 -6.10
CA THR A 150 2.88 -0.93 -6.40
C THR A 150 3.66 -2.23 -6.23
N ASP A 151 3.00 -3.29 -5.75
CA ASP A 151 3.61 -4.57 -5.38
C ASP A 151 4.65 -4.49 -4.23
N ASP A 152 4.73 -3.38 -3.50
CA ASP A 152 5.60 -3.23 -2.33
C ASP A 152 5.11 -4.07 -1.14
N LEU A 153 3.79 -4.27 -1.05
CA LEU A 153 3.19 -5.14 -0.04
C LEU A 153 2.76 -6.47 -0.67
N PRO A 154 3.33 -7.61 -0.25
CA PRO A 154 2.94 -8.92 -0.77
C PRO A 154 1.50 -9.30 -0.37
N ARG A 155 0.95 -10.31 -1.04
CA ARG A 155 -0.41 -10.83 -0.77
C ARG A 155 -0.55 -11.37 0.64
N GLY A 156 -1.78 -11.29 1.15
CA GLY A 156 -2.14 -11.79 2.45
C GLY A 156 -1.94 -10.77 3.57
N ARG A 157 -1.98 -11.27 4.80
CA ARG A 157 -1.80 -10.42 5.97
C ARG A 157 -0.35 -9.93 6.07
N PRO A 158 -0.11 -8.61 6.19
CA PRO A 158 1.23 -8.10 6.43
C PRO A 158 1.90 -8.76 7.63
N ALA A 159 3.12 -9.29 7.43
CA ALA A 159 3.84 -10.07 8.44
C ALA A 159 4.31 -9.22 9.63
N LYS A 160 4.69 -7.97 9.36
CA LYS A 160 5.14 -7.01 10.35
C LYS A 160 4.37 -5.71 10.20
N LYS A 161 4.12 -5.05 11.32
CA LYS A 161 3.48 -3.73 11.35
C LYS A 161 4.09 -2.85 12.44
N GLY A 162 4.09 -1.56 12.21
CA GLY A 162 4.43 -0.55 13.21
C GLY A 162 3.44 -0.51 14.39
N PRO A 163 3.81 0.19 15.46
CA PRO A 163 2.94 0.39 16.62
C PRO A 163 1.76 1.31 16.28
N LYS A 164 0.64 1.11 16.95
CA LYS A 164 -0.47 2.05 16.90
C LYS A 164 -0.15 3.26 17.78
N SER A 165 -0.04 4.46 17.20
CA SER A 165 0.24 5.68 17.94
C SER A 165 -0.96 6.16 18.77
N ASP A 166 -0.72 7.06 19.71
CA ASP A 166 -1.80 7.62 20.54
C ASP A 166 -2.66 8.59 19.71
N GLU A 167 -2.05 9.38 18.81
CA GLU A 167 -2.78 10.25 17.89
C GLU A 167 -3.74 9.46 16.99
N PHE A 168 -3.30 8.26 16.52
CA PHE A 168 -4.19 7.40 15.75
C PHE A 168 -5.39 6.92 16.58
N ARG A 169 -5.19 6.57 17.86
CA ARG A 169 -6.28 6.15 18.77
C ARG A 169 -7.27 7.27 18.99
N GLU A 170 -6.77 8.47 19.30
CA GLU A 170 -7.61 9.65 19.54
C GLU A 170 -8.47 10.00 18.33
N GLN A 171 -7.88 9.97 17.13
CA GLN A 171 -8.60 10.24 15.89
C GLN A 171 -9.63 9.14 15.59
N GLU A 172 -9.27 7.87 15.79
CA GLU A 172 -10.19 6.74 15.64
C GLU A 172 -11.39 6.87 16.57
N ASP A 173 -11.15 7.13 17.86
CA ASP A 173 -12.20 7.27 18.88
C ASP A 173 -13.11 8.47 18.56
N SER A 174 -12.53 9.59 18.14
CA SER A 174 -13.27 10.78 17.72
C SER A 174 -14.21 10.48 16.55
N CYS A 175 -13.69 9.86 15.48
CA CYS A 175 -14.49 9.53 14.31
C CYS A 175 -15.58 8.50 14.61
N MET A 176 -15.26 7.47 15.38
CA MET A 176 -16.21 6.39 15.70
C MET A 176 -17.32 6.83 16.67
N SER A 177 -17.09 7.88 17.46
CA SER A 177 -18.08 8.41 18.42
C SER A 177 -19.07 9.41 17.81
N MET A 178 -18.72 10.05 16.67
CA MET A 178 -19.65 10.93 15.94
C MET A 178 -20.85 10.16 15.37
#